data_8a38a78e13d735eedcfaec30a6d23e7c
#
_entry.id   8a38a78e13d735eedcfaec30a6d23e7c
#
_cell.length_a   1.000
_cell.length_b   1.000
_cell.length_c   1.000
_cell.angle_alpha   90.00
_cell.angle_beta   90.00
_cell.angle_gamma   90.00
#
_symmetry.space_group_name_H-M   'P 1'
#
loop_
_entity.id
_entity.type
_entity.pdbx_description
1 polymer ?
#
loop_
_entity_poly.entity_id
_entity_poly.type
_entity_poly.pdbx_seq_one_letter_code
_entity_poly.pdbx_strand_id
1 'polypeptide(L)'
;SSVNIVAEGSEYAANTYTLTAVSNPTVNASLTAVLAATGGVKTVTLTNNGSGYTQVPVVNFVGSATTPATAQVTLASFGSIKSVTVDQGGSGYASPTITFDNPPDQFFGADSEVSTVNNTITYNGGVIFENDDTVVYSNQGGSENIGLVDGTTYYVINVNTTANTLQLSTSQGGSAISLTTGTQSEQHSLRGTAATGTVQESGGVITGVTITNSGVKYSQSTSATITGAPGAGATISVLVGRKIESIVASDPGEGYSSAPSVTITGDGTGAAATTTLGYQVESVTINNAGEGYSITPTINVSGGDPTSPASFTAVFGKKSGFIESVTIDDPGELFSTAPTLEVVGGAGADANLSLEVLPFEGTISNNGSGYAAGVYSNVPLTGGSPT
;
A
#
# COMPACT_ATOMS: atom_id res chain seq x y z
N SER A 1 15.63 27.79 -30.39
CA SER A 1 15.28 28.20 -28.98
C SER A 1 15.51 27.01 -28.09
N SER A 2 16.18 27.17 -26.99
CA SER A 2 16.48 26.11 -26.04
C SER A 2 15.68 26.29 -24.75
N VAL A 3 15.26 25.20 -24.15
CA VAL A 3 14.60 25.15 -22.83
C VAL A 3 15.61 24.62 -21.84
N ASN A 4 15.76 25.29 -20.68
CA ASN A 4 16.62 24.82 -19.57
C ASN A 4 15.76 24.22 -18.47
N ILE A 5 16.08 23.01 -18.05
CA ILE A 5 15.53 22.33 -16.87
C ILE A 5 16.40 22.73 -15.67
N VAL A 6 15.81 23.27 -14.61
CA VAL A 6 16.52 23.78 -13.43
C VAL A 6 16.46 22.80 -12.25
N ALA A 7 15.44 21.98 -12.15
CA ALA A 7 15.33 20.87 -11.22
C ALA A 7 14.44 19.75 -11.78
N GLU A 8 14.84 18.52 -11.57
CA GLU A 8 14.17 17.31 -12.08
C GLU A 8 13.40 16.67 -10.91
N GLY A 9 12.09 16.46 -11.03
CA GLY A 9 11.26 15.70 -10.12
C GLY A 9 10.96 14.30 -10.67
N SER A 10 10.28 13.43 -9.96
CA SER A 10 10.05 12.03 -10.35
C SER A 10 8.59 11.66 -10.56
N GLU A 11 8.33 10.79 -11.54
CA GLU A 11 7.24 9.82 -11.64
C GLU A 11 5.98 10.15 -12.45
N TYR A 12 6.10 10.12 -13.77
CA TYR A 12 4.97 10.19 -14.72
C TYR A 12 4.86 8.91 -15.57
N ALA A 13 3.65 8.50 -15.97
CA ALA A 13 3.46 7.39 -16.90
C ALA A 13 3.85 7.79 -18.35
N ALA A 14 4.58 6.95 -19.06
CA ALA A 14 5.04 7.24 -20.42
C ALA A 14 3.86 7.54 -21.37
N ASN A 15 3.61 8.81 -21.69
CA ASN A 15 2.62 9.24 -22.66
C ASN A 15 2.83 10.71 -23.08
N THR A 16 2.25 11.13 -24.20
CA THR A 16 2.35 12.50 -24.74
C THR A 16 1.16 13.33 -24.29
N TYR A 17 1.36 14.57 -23.84
CA TYR A 17 0.34 15.36 -23.15
C TYR A 17 0.25 16.78 -23.68
N THR A 18 -0.98 17.24 -23.99
CA THR A 18 -1.25 18.54 -24.62
C THR A 18 -1.74 19.56 -23.60
N LEU A 19 -1.23 20.76 -23.66
CA LEU A 19 -1.44 21.84 -22.70
C LEU A 19 -2.07 23.07 -23.36
N THR A 20 -2.98 23.74 -22.67
CA THR A 20 -3.69 24.92 -23.19
C THR A 20 -3.43 26.14 -22.31
N ALA A 21 -3.06 27.26 -22.91
CA ALA A 21 -2.90 28.54 -22.24
C ALA A 21 -4.20 29.34 -22.24
N VAL A 22 -4.54 29.96 -21.11
CA VAL A 22 -5.72 30.81 -20.97
C VAL A 22 -5.34 32.19 -20.45
N SER A 23 -5.27 33.13 -21.34
CA SER A 23 -5.43 34.56 -21.03
C SER A 23 -5.92 35.24 -22.31
N ASN A 24 -6.70 36.29 -22.21
CA ASN A 24 -7.45 36.97 -23.28
C ASN A 24 -6.55 37.46 -24.46
N PRO A 25 -5.95 36.54 -25.22
CA PRO A 25 -5.02 36.79 -26.30
C PRO A 25 -5.66 36.51 -27.63
N THR A 26 -5.03 37.00 -28.72
CA THR A 26 -5.48 36.73 -30.10
C THR A 26 -5.12 35.31 -30.57
N VAL A 27 -4.19 34.59 -29.90
CA VAL A 27 -3.79 33.18 -30.18
C VAL A 27 -3.23 32.52 -28.89
N ASN A 28 -3.79 31.39 -28.43
CA ASN A 28 -3.40 30.70 -27.17
C ASN A 28 -2.11 29.88 -27.27
N ALA A 29 -1.32 29.82 -26.19
CA ALA A 29 -0.19 28.89 -26.09
C ALA A 29 -0.66 27.46 -25.76
N SER A 30 -0.11 26.46 -26.42
CA SER A 30 -0.28 25.05 -26.04
C SER A 30 1.05 24.39 -25.67
N LEU A 31 1.04 23.61 -24.62
CA LEU A 31 2.19 22.93 -24.05
C LEU A 31 1.93 21.42 -24.01
N THR A 32 2.92 20.62 -24.30
CA THR A 32 2.86 19.16 -24.11
C THR A 32 4.00 18.73 -23.18
N ALA A 33 3.67 18.03 -22.10
CA ALA A 33 4.65 17.45 -21.18
C ALA A 33 5.00 16.01 -21.61
N VAL A 34 6.26 15.67 -21.62
CA VAL A 34 6.74 14.32 -21.86
C VAL A 34 7.44 13.81 -20.62
N LEU A 35 7.21 12.56 -20.31
CA LEU A 35 7.73 11.90 -19.14
C LEU A 35 8.99 11.11 -19.46
N ALA A 36 9.89 11.02 -18.48
CA ALA A 36 11.10 10.23 -18.56
C ALA A 36 10.80 8.78 -18.97
N ALA A 37 11.67 8.18 -19.78
CA ALA A 37 11.52 6.78 -20.20
C ALA A 37 11.69 5.77 -19.06
N THR A 38 12.26 6.21 -17.94
CA THR A 38 12.48 5.40 -16.72
C THR A 38 11.95 6.15 -15.51
N GLY A 39 11.47 5.41 -14.51
CA GLY A 39 10.89 5.99 -13.31
C GLY A 39 11.25 5.21 -12.04
N GLY A 40 10.64 5.59 -10.93
CA GLY A 40 10.71 4.91 -9.66
C GLY A 40 9.42 4.13 -9.32
N VAL A 41 9.45 3.33 -8.28
CA VAL A 41 8.27 2.62 -7.77
C VAL A 41 7.35 3.60 -7.08
N LYS A 42 6.20 3.89 -7.67
CA LYS A 42 5.20 4.79 -7.10
C LYS A 42 4.34 4.13 -6.02
N THR A 43 3.83 2.95 -6.31
CA THR A 43 3.00 2.20 -5.36
C THR A 43 3.41 0.76 -5.28
N VAL A 44 3.21 0.18 -4.10
CA VAL A 44 3.25 -1.25 -3.87
C VAL A 44 1.87 -1.66 -3.39
N THR A 45 1.17 -2.48 -4.16
CA THR A 45 -0.16 -2.95 -3.82
C THR A 45 -0.09 -4.41 -3.39
N LEU A 46 -0.45 -4.70 -2.16
CA LEU A 46 -0.62 -6.07 -1.69
C LEU A 46 -1.79 -6.71 -2.43
N THR A 47 -1.52 -7.79 -3.15
CA THR A 47 -2.54 -8.62 -3.81
C THR A 47 -2.92 -9.82 -2.95
N ASN A 48 -2.03 -10.21 -2.04
CA ASN A 48 -2.26 -11.20 -1.00
C ASN A 48 -1.40 -10.83 0.22
N ASN A 49 -2.04 -10.73 1.38
CA ASN A 49 -1.37 -10.35 2.63
C ASN A 49 -0.49 -11.47 3.21
N GLY A 50 -0.63 -12.71 2.73
CA GLY A 50 0.03 -13.88 3.30
C GLY A 50 -0.38 -14.15 4.74
N SER A 51 0.30 -15.07 5.38
CA SER A 51 0.04 -15.43 6.78
C SER A 51 1.27 -16.02 7.46
N GLY A 52 1.24 -16.09 8.79
CA GLY A 52 2.24 -16.80 9.57
C GLY A 52 3.56 -16.05 9.77
N TYR A 53 3.64 -14.76 9.46
CA TYR A 53 4.84 -13.96 9.73
C TYR A 53 4.98 -13.67 11.22
N THR A 54 6.07 -14.06 11.82
CA THR A 54 6.40 -13.71 13.20
C THR A 54 7.34 -12.51 13.27
N GLN A 55 8.07 -12.27 12.18
CA GLN A 55 8.96 -11.12 12.01
C GLN A 55 8.65 -10.40 10.68
N VAL A 56 9.05 -9.13 10.60
CA VAL A 56 8.88 -8.32 9.39
C VAL A 56 9.68 -8.96 8.24
N PRO A 57 9.02 -9.33 7.13
CA PRO A 57 9.71 -9.92 5.98
C PRO A 57 10.52 -8.87 5.22
N VAL A 58 11.49 -9.35 4.46
CA VAL A 58 12.26 -8.53 3.52
C VAL A 58 11.51 -8.45 2.19
N VAL A 59 11.38 -7.24 1.65
CA VAL A 59 10.82 -6.98 0.31
C VAL A 59 11.95 -6.60 -0.63
N ASN A 60 12.05 -7.30 -1.75
CA ASN A 60 12.99 -7.01 -2.82
C ASN A 60 12.24 -6.67 -4.10
N PHE A 61 12.66 -5.59 -4.76
CA PHE A 61 12.18 -5.21 -6.08
C PHE A 61 13.13 -5.79 -7.14
N VAL A 62 12.60 -6.63 -8.00
CA VAL A 62 13.38 -7.34 -9.02
C VAL A 62 13.10 -6.72 -10.39
N GLY A 63 14.08 -6.00 -10.92
CA GLY A 63 14.03 -5.30 -12.20
C GLY A 63 15.33 -4.56 -12.45
N SER A 64 15.58 -4.17 -13.70
CA SER A 64 16.73 -3.31 -14.01
C SER A 64 16.44 -1.90 -13.48
N ALA A 65 17.31 -1.38 -12.65
CA ALA A 65 17.23 -0.03 -12.09
C ALA A 65 18.63 0.57 -11.96
N THR A 66 18.75 1.89 -12.02
CA THR A 66 20.00 2.59 -11.69
C THR A 66 20.19 2.59 -10.17
N THR A 67 19.13 2.87 -9.43
CA THR A 67 19.05 2.76 -7.98
C THR A 67 17.87 1.86 -7.61
N PRO A 68 18.08 0.70 -6.96
CA PRO A 68 16.96 -0.16 -6.56
C PRO A 68 16.05 0.49 -5.52
N ALA A 69 14.74 0.30 -5.68
CA ALA A 69 13.76 0.74 -4.68
C ALA A 69 13.88 -0.05 -3.37
N THR A 70 13.48 0.57 -2.27
CA THR A 70 13.36 -0.06 -0.96
C THR A 70 11.95 0.09 -0.42
N ALA A 71 11.53 -0.76 0.54
CA ALA A 71 10.21 -0.70 1.13
C ALA A 71 10.24 -0.91 2.64
N GLN A 72 9.26 -0.30 3.32
CA GLN A 72 8.89 -0.63 4.69
C GLN A 72 7.66 -1.55 4.69
N VAL A 73 7.70 -2.55 5.56
CA VAL A 73 6.62 -3.52 5.75
C VAL A 73 6.05 -3.39 7.15
N THR A 74 4.75 -3.32 7.26
CA THR A 74 4.03 -3.37 8.53
C THR A 74 3.28 -4.69 8.63
N LEU A 75 3.44 -5.39 9.75
CA LEU A 75 2.64 -6.56 10.07
C LEU A 75 1.39 -6.16 10.85
N ALA A 76 0.29 -6.87 10.62
CA ALA A 76 -0.93 -6.67 11.38
C ALA A 76 -0.69 -6.81 12.90
N SER A 77 -1.44 -6.07 13.70
CA SER A 77 -1.32 -6.09 15.17
C SER A 77 -1.74 -7.43 15.77
N PHE A 78 -2.65 -8.14 15.10
CA PHE A 78 -3.20 -9.41 15.52
C PHE A 78 -2.94 -10.51 14.50
N GLY A 79 -2.95 -11.76 14.98
CA GLY A 79 -2.77 -12.93 14.14
C GLY A 79 -3.42 -14.19 14.72
N SER A 80 -2.87 -15.33 14.41
CA SER A 80 -3.29 -16.64 14.90
C SER A 80 -2.11 -17.40 15.49
N ILE A 81 -2.35 -18.37 16.35
CA ILE A 81 -1.27 -19.19 16.90
C ILE A 81 -0.61 -19.99 15.77
N LYS A 82 0.67 -19.72 15.52
CA LYS A 82 1.47 -20.40 14.53
C LYS A 82 2.07 -21.71 15.04
N SER A 83 2.65 -21.64 16.23
CA SER A 83 3.28 -22.81 16.88
C SER A 83 3.44 -22.60 18.38
N VAL A 84 3.63 -23.71 19.08
CA VAL A 84 4.07 -23.75 20.47
C VAL A 84 5.36 -24.56 20.52
N THR A 85 6.38 -23.98 21.11
CA THR A 85 7.67 -24.67 21.38
C THR A 85 7.69 -25.09 22.84
N VAL A 86 8.08 -26.32 23.11
CA VAL A 86 8.34 -26.81 24.48
C VAL A 86 9.78 -26.45 24.85
N ASP A 87 9.94 -25.49 25.76
CA ASP A 87 11.25 -25.04 26.21
C ASP A 87 11.81 -26.00 27.27
N GLN A 88 10.93 -26.50 28.16
CA GLN A 88 11.22 -27.54 29.14
C GLN A 88 10.00 -28.47 29.27
N GLY A 89 10.23 -29.77 29.20
CA GLY A 89 9.15 -30.77 29.21
C GLY A 89 8.56 -31.05 30.61
N GLY A 90 9.21 -30.58 31.67
CA GLY A 90 8.79 -30.90 33.03
C GLY A 90 8.81 -32.38 33.34
N SER A 91 8.05 -32.81 34.35
CA SER A 91 7.93 -34.23 34.72
C SER A 91 6.61 -34.55 35.45
N GLY A 92 6.25 -35.84 35.42
CA GLY A 92 5.11 -36.36 36.18
C GLY A 92 3.73 -36.02 35.58
N TYR A 93 3.67 -35.60 34.31
CA TYR A 93 2.40 -35.30 33.68
C TYR A 93 1.60 -36.58 33.35
N ALA A 94 0.32 -36.53 33.66
CA ALA A 94 -0.65 -37.53 33.27
C ALA A 94 -1.82 -36.85 32.54
N SER A 95 -2.11 -37.27 31.30
CA SER A 95 -3.17 -36.67 30.46
C SER A 95 -3.08 -35.14 30.39
N PRO A 96 -1.94 -34.58 29.96
CA PRO A 96 -1.77 -33.13 29.93
C PRO A 96 -2.68 -32.46 28.92
N THR A 97 -3.15 -31.25 29.27
CA THR A 97 -3.93 -30.39 28.39
C THR A 97 -3.24 -29.03 28.25
N ILE A 98 -3.49 -28.34 27.14
CA ILE A 98 -3.04 -26.97 26.93
C ILE A 98 -4.25 -26.03 26.89
N THR A 99 -4.11 -24.90 27.54
CA THR A 99 -5.07 -23.79 27.51
C THR A 99 -4.35 -22.53 27.06
N PHE A 100 -4.83 -21.92 25.98
CA PHE A 100 -4.36 -20.64 25.50
C PHE A 100 -5.13 -19.50 26.19
N ASP A 101 -4.48 -18.37 26.43
CA ASP A 101 -5.20 -17.16 26.79
C ASP A 101 -6.26 -16.85 25.74
N ASN A 102 -7.32 -16.21 26.14
CA ASN A 102 -8.32 -15.77 25.15
C ASN A 102 -7.77 -14.62 24.30
N PRO A 103 -8.15 -14.53 23.03
CA PRO A 103 -8.00 -13.31 22.25
C PRO A 103 -8.68 -12.13 22.95
N PRO A 104 -8.25 -10.88 22.70
CA PRO A 104 -8.86 -9.72 23.34
C PRO A 104 -10.33 -9.54 22.93
N ASP A 105 -11.15 -9.10 23.88
CA ASP A 105 -12.51 -8.68 23.63
C ASP A 105 -12.53 -7.31 22.95
N GLN A 106 -13.38 -7.15 21.96
CA GLN A 106 -13.73 -5.85 21.39
C GLN A 106 -15.16 -5.50 21.84
N PHE A 107 -15.27 -4.43 22.64
CA PHE A 107 -16.52 -4.05 23.29
C PHE A 107 -17.35 -3.06 22.44
N PHE A 108 -18.68 -3.12 22.62
CA PHE A 108 -19.64 -2.22 22.01
C PHE A 108 -20.89 -2.08 22.89
N GLY A 109 -21.61 -0.97 22.76
CA GLY A 109 -22.87 -0.71 23.48
C GLY A 109 -24.06 -1.36 22.78
N ALA A 110 -24.85 -2.13 23.52
CA ALA A 110 -26.02 -2.84 22.99
C ALA A 110 -27.13 -1.89 22.51
N ASP A 111 -27.29 -0.74 23.13
CA ASP A 111 -28.31 0.26 22.86
C ASP A 111 -27.88 1.33 21.82
N SER A 112 -26.60 1.63 21.73
CA SER A 112 -26.08 2.79 20.99
C SER A 112 -25.24 2.43 19.75
N GLU A 113 -24.64 1.25 19.70
CA GLU A 113 -23.69 0.84 18.65
C GLU A 113 -24.23 -0.29 17.78
N VAL A 114 -25.52 -0.65 17.93
CA VAL A 114 -26.21 -1.65 17.12
C VAL A 114 -27.26 -0.99 16.21
N SER A 115 -27.15 -1.21 14.91
CA SER A 115 -28.15 -0.77 13.92
C SER A 115 -29.03 -1.91 13.49
N THR A 116 -30.33 -1.81 13.75
CA THR A 116 -31.33 -2.79 13.28
C THR A 116 -31.70 -2.59 11.82
N VAL A 117 -31.49 -1.40 11.27
CA VAL A 117 -31.77 -1.06 9.88
C VAL A 117 -30.78 -1.76 8.95
N ASN A 118 -29.49 -1.70 9.32
CA ASN A 118 -28.41 -2.26 8.55
C ASN A 118 -27.89 -3.59 9.11
N ASN A 119 -28.37 -4.02 10.27
CA ASN A 119 -27.87 -5.19 11.01
C ASN A 119 -26.34 -5.10 11.26
N THR A 120 -25.86 -3.94 11.66
CA THR A 120 -24.43 -3.68 11.90
C THR A 120 -24.14 -3.43 13.37
N ILE A 121 -22.94 -3.82 13.78
CA ILE A 121 -22.31 -3.40 15.04
C ILE A 121 -21.23 -2.39 14.69
N THR A 122 -21.20 -1.24 15.40
CA THR A 122 -20.23 -0.15 15.23
C THR A 122 -19.22 -0.15 16.36
N TYR A 123 -17.97 0.20 16.08
CA TYR A 123 -16.90 0.29 17.07
C TYR A 123 -16.24 1.67 17.06
N ASN A 124 -16.27 2.39 18.16
CA ASN A 124 -15.68 3.74 18.27
C ASN A 124 -14.14 3.77 18.11
N GLY A 125 -13.46 2.66 18.41
CA GLY A 125 -12.01 2.50 18.32
C GLY A 125 -11.52 1.82 17.03
N GLY A 126 -12.40 1.64 16.04
CA GLY A 126 -12.11 0.88 14.81
C GLY A 126 -12.40 -0.62 14.96
N VAL A 127 -12.69 -1.29 13.86
CA VAL A 127 -12.94 -2.74 13.82
C VAL A 127 -11.60 -3.47 13.69
N ILE A 128 -11.31 -4.39 14.62
CA ILE A 128 -10.11 -5.25 14.54
C ILE A 128 -10.34 -6.52 13.73
N PHE A 129 -11.60 -6.89 13.47
CA PHE A 129 -11.98 -8.10 12.75
C PHE A 129 -11.99 -7.88 11.24
N GLU A 130 -11.93 -8.98 10.52
CA GLU A 130 -11.99 -9.05 9.06
C GLU A 130 -13.10 -9.98 8.62
N ASN A 131 -13.48 -9.87 7.34
CA ASN A 131 -14.42 -10.83 6.78
C ASN A 131 -13.90 -12.26 6.93
N ASP A 132 -14.80 -13.18 7.26
CA ASP A 132 -14.57 -14.60 7.53
C ASP A 132 -13.88 -14.91 8.87
N ASP A 133 -13.48 -13.91 9.68
CA ASP A 133 -13.09 -14.19 11.05
C ASP A 133 -14.22 -14.85 11.82
N THR A 134 -13.88 -15.84 12.65
CA THR A 134 -14.82 -16.44 13.59
C THR A 134 -14.73 -15.76 14.96
N VAL A 135 -15.86 -15.32 15.47
CA VAL A 135 -15.94 -14.58 16.73
C VAL A 135 -16.94 -15.19 17.68
N VAL A 136 -16.65 -15.13 18.98
CA VAL A 136 -17.58 -15.50 20.03
C VAL A 136 -18.25 -14.24 20.54
N TYR A 137 -19.57 -14.20 20.51
CA TYR A 137 -20.35 -13.12 21.11
C TYR A 137 -20.51 -13.32 22.61
N SER A 138 -20.42 -12.22 23.36
CA SER A 138 -20.78 -12.20 24.78
C SER A 138 -21.63 -10.97 25.13
N ASN A 139 -22.71 -11.20 25.86
CA ASN A 139 -23.50 -10.14 26.47
C ASN A 139 -22.90 -9.67 27.81
N GLN A 140 -21.71 -10.15 28.17
CA GLN A 140 -20.96 -9.79 29.37
C GLN A 140 -21.76 -9.98 30.67
N GLY A 141 -22.70 -10.94 30.67
CA GLY A 141 -23.59 -11.19 31.81
C GLY A 141 -24.77 -10.24 31.91
N GLY A 142 -25.02 -9.45 30.88
CA GLY A 142 -26.20 -8.62 30.73
C GLY A 142 -27.49 -9.40 30.54
N SER A 143 -28.61 -8.70 30.57
CA SER A 143 -29.97 -9.28 30.44
C SER A 143 -30.43 -9.38 29.00
N GLU A 144 -29.81 -8.67 28.06
CA GLU A 144 -30.20 -8.57 26.65
C GLU A 144 -29.22 -9.29 25.72
N ASN A 145 -29.67 -9.75 24.59
CA ASN A 145 -28.87 -10.51 23.64
C ASN A 145 -28.87 -9.95 22.21
N ILE A 146 -29.43 -8.81 21.94
CA ILE A 146 -29.47 -8.09 20.65
C ILE A 146 -29.74 -8.98 19.40
N GLY A 147 -30.47 -10.07 19.53
CA GLY A 147 -30.71 -11.04 18.43
C GLY A 147 -29.61 -12.09 18.25
N LEU A 148 -28.60 -12.10 19.11
CA LEU A 148 -27.51 -13.08 19.16
C LEU A 148 -27.67 -14.01 20.37
N VAL A 149 -26.88 -15.06 20.44
CA VAL A 149 -26.88 -15.99 21.58
C VAL A 149 -25.52 -15.92 22.28
N ASP A 150 -25.53 -15.65 23.58
CA ASP A 150 -24.32 -15.56 24.40
C ASP A 150 -23.48 -16.85 24.31
N GLY A 151 -22.16 -16.69 24.20
CA GLY A 151 -21.20 -17.78 24.02
C GLY A 151 -21.20 -18.43 22.65
N THR A 152 -22.05 -18.01 21.72
CA THR A 152 -22.14 -18.60 20.37
C THR A 152 -21.10 -18.00 19.43
N THR A 153 -20.56 -18.85 18.56
CA THR A 153 -19.62 -18.47 17.51
C THR A 153 -20.37 -18.03 16.25
N TYR A 154 -19.94 -16.88 15.71
CA TYR A 154 -20.45 -16.30 14.47
C TYR A 154 -19.30 -16.00 13.49
N TYR A 155 -19.63 -15.82 12.22
CA TYR A 155 -18.70 -15.33 11.20
C TYR A 155 -18.89 -13.84 10.99
N VAL A 156 -17.77 -13.13 10.93
CA VAL A 156 -17.75 -11.71 10.59
C VAL A 156 -17.92 -11.56 9.08
N ILE A 157 -18.81 -10.67 8.65
CA ILE A 157 -19.04 -10.34 7.25
C ILE A 157 -19.21 -8.83 7.08
N ASN A 158 -19.06 -8.35 5.85
CA ASN A 158 -19.30 -6.95 5.45
C ASN A 158 -18.61 -5.93 6.35
N VAL A 159 -17.33 -6.18 6.66
CA VAL A 159 -16.50 -5.24 7.41
C VAL A 159 -16.31 -3.95 6.61
N ASN A 160 -16.61 -2.82 7.24
CA ASN A 160 -16.38 -1.48 6.71
C ASN A 160 -15.46 -0.71 7.66
N THR A 161 -14.18 -0.61 7.30
CA THR A 161 -13.15 0.05 8.12
C THR A 161 -13.31 1.58 8.14
N THR A 162 -13.97 2.17 7.16
CA THR A 162 -14.26 3.62 7.14
C THR A 162 -15.38 3.99 8.09
N ALA A 163 -16.46 3.19 8.10
CA ALA A 163 -17.58 3.37 9.01
C ALA A 163 -17.38 2.69 10.38
N ASN A 164 -16.30 1.92 10.53
CA ASN A 164 -16.01 1.09 11.71
C ASN A 164 -17.14 0.12 12.07
N THR A 165 -17.74 -0.51 11.06
CA THR A 165 -18.87 -1.43 11.23
C THR A 165 -18.56 -2.82 10.72
N LEU A 166 -19.26 -3.80 11.28
CA LEU A 166 -19.33 -5.16 10.75
C LEU A 166 -20.74 -5.71 10.86
N GLN A 167 -21.00 -6.82 10.17
CA GLN A 167 -22.17 -7.66 10.33
C GLN A 167 -21.75 -9.07 10.75
N LEU A 168 -22.69 -9.84 11.28
CA LEU A 168 -22.47 -11.24 11.67
C LEU A 168 -23.36 -12.19 10.88
N SER A 169 -22.84 -13.40 10.67
CA SER A 169 -23.55 -14.51 10.03
C SER A 169 -23.38 -15.81 10.82
N THR A 170 -24.33 -16.74 10.67
CA THR A 170 -24.22 -18.08 11.25
C THR A 170 -23.33 -19.02 10.42
N SER A 171 -22.95 -18.63 9.20
CA SER A 171 -22.08 -19.39 8.30
C SER A 171 -21.15 -18.49 7.53
N GLN A 172 -20.01 -19.02 7.12
CA GLN A 172 -19.04 -18.29 6.30
C GLN A 172 -19.69 -17.80 5.00
N GLY A 173 -19.53 -16.51 4.68
CA GLY A 173 -20.14 -15.90 3.50
C GLY A 173 -21.67 -15.90 3.48
N GLY A 174 -22.31 -16.21 4.60
CA GLY A 174 -23.78 -16.27 4.72
C GLY A 174 -24.43 -14.89 4.83
N SER A 175 -25.76 -14.88 4.98
CA SER A 175 -26.53 -13.64 5.15
C SER A 175 -26.35 -13.07 6.54
N ALA A 176 -26.47 -11.72 6.63
CA ALA A 176 -26.44 -11.02 7.91
C ALA A 176 -27.59 -11.44 8.82
N ILE A 177 -27.27 -11.64 10.10
CA ILE A 177 -28.25 -11.90 11.15
C ILE A 177 -29.06 -10.63 11.40
N SER A 178 -30.36 -10.76 11.56
CA SER A 178 -31.22 -9.63 11.99
C SER A 178 -30.93 -9.32 13.46
N LEU A 179 -30.38 -8.12 13.69
CA LEU A 179 -30.09 -7.66 15.04
C LEU A 179 -31.30 -6.89 15.64
N THR A 180 -31.36 -6.89 16.97
CA THR A 180 -32.25 -6.04 17.75
C THR A 180 -31.39 -5.11 18.61
N THR A 181 -31.82 -3.87 18.83
CA THR A 181 -31.12 -2.99 19.78
C THR A 181 -31.46 -3.36 21.21
N GLY A 182 -30.51 -3.23 22.10
CA GLY A 182 -30.75 -3.23 23.53
C GLY A 182 -31.58 -2.01 23.96
N THR A 183 -32.25 -2.15 25.09
CA THR A 183 -33.01 -1.05 25.74
C THR A 183 -32.27 -0.47 26.93
N GLN A 184 -31.18 -1.11 27.32
CA GLN A 184 -30.33 -0.71 28.44
C GLN A 184 -28.90 -0.48 27.95
N SER A 185 -28.17 0.40 28.64
CA SER A 185 -26.75 0.66 28.38
C SER A 185 -25.88 -0.51 28.84
N GLU A 186 -26.08 -1.67 28.26
CA GLU A 186 -25.26 -2.86 28.48
C GLU A 186 -24.08 -2.89 27.52
N GLN A 187 -22.91 -3.28 28.04
CA GLN A 187 -21.73 -3.49 27.23
C GLN A 187 -21.67 -4.95 26.77
N HIS A 188 -21.60 -5.16 25.48
CA HIS A 188 -21.40 -6.48 24.85
C HIS A 188 -20.01 -6.57 24.25
N SER A 189 -19.58 -7.78 23.84
CA SER A 189 -18.31 -7.94 23.16
C SER A 189 -18.36 -8.99 22.06
N LEU A 190 -17.42 -8.84 21.12
CA LEU A 190 -16.96 -9.91 20.24
C LEU A 190 -15.50 -10.19 20.54
N ARG A 191 -15.15 -11.45 20.53
CA ARG A 191 -13.78 -11.93 20.74
C ARG A 191 -13.47 -12.97 19.67
N GLY A 192 -12.25 -12.95 19.09
CA GLY A 192 -11.81 -14.02 18.19
C GLY A 192 -11.96 -15.40 18.83
N THR A 193 -12.22 -16.44 18.04
CA THR A 193 -12.29 -17.81 18.58
C THR A 193 -10.94 -18.23 19.15
N ALA A 194 -10.99 -18.95 20.28
CA ALA A 194 -9.79 -19.41 20.97
C ALA A 194 -9.07 -20.52 20.19
N ALA A 195 -7.74 -20.54 20.31
CA ALA A 195 -6.91 -21.62 19.81
C ALA A 195 -7.11 -22.89 20.63
N THR A 196 -6.95 -24.04 19.98
CA THR A 196 -6.93 -25.35 20.65
C THR A 196 -5.72 -26.16 20.20
N GLY A 197 -5.28 -27.07 21.04
CA GLY A 197 -4.15 -27.94 20.75
C GLY A 197 -4.18 -29.22 21.54
N THR A 198 -3.38 -30.18 21.11
CA THR A 198 -3.11 -31.43 21.82
C THR A 198 -1.67 -31.48 22.29
N VAL A 199 -1.47 -31.96 23.51
CA VAL A 199 -0.14 -32.09 24.11
C VAL A 199 0.37 -33.51 23.88
N GLN A 200 1.60 -33.65 23.42
CA GLN A 200 2.32 -34.91 23.35
C GLN A 200 3.13 -35.09 24.62
N GLU A 201 3.00 -36.24 25.22
CA GLU A 201 3.70 -36.62 26.45
C GLU A 201 4.34 -38.02 26.29
N SER A 202 5.50 -38.23 26.87
CA SER A 202 6.14 -39.54 26.95
C SER A 202 6.84 -39.71 28.29
N GLY A 203 6.43 -40.74 29.05
CA GLY A 203 7.00 -41.02 30.37
C GLY A 203 6.83 -39.92 31.42
N GLY A 204 5.76 -39.15 31.31
CA GLY A 204 5.46 -38.02 32.19
C GLY A 204 6.15 -36.71 31.80
N VAL A 205 6.81 -36.66 30.63
CA VAL A 205 7.51 -35.46 30.14
C VAL A 205 6.77 -34.93 28.90
N ILE A 206 6.52 -33.65 28.85
CA ILE A 206 5.95 -33.01 27.65
C ILE A 206 6.98 -32.96 26.53
N THR A 207 6.63 -33.50 25.37
CA THR A 207 7.53 -33.60 24.21
C THR A 207 7.13 -32.70 23.06
N GLY A 208 5.88 -32.22 23.04
CA GLY A 208 5.39 -31.33 21.98
C GLY A 208 3.96 -30.86 22.20
N VAL A 209 3.56 -29.92 21.35
CA VAL A 209 2.18 -29.43 21.23
C VAL A 209 1.82 -29.34 19.75
N THR A 210 0.69 -29.94 19.37
CA THR A 210 0.11 -29.80 18.03
C THR A 210 -1.09 -28.86 18.12
N ILE A 211 -1.07 -27.78 17.35
CA ILE A 211 -2.20 -26.85 17.22
C ILE A 211 -3.30 -27.54 16.37
N THR A 212 -4.49 -27.65 16.90
CA THR A 212 -5.66 -28.21 16.22
C THR A 212 -6.59 -27.14 15.67
N ASN A 213 -6.59 -25.94 16.29
CA ASN A 213 -7.19 -24.72 15.79
C ASN A 213 -6.26 -23.54 16.17
N SER A 214 -5.89 -22.72 15.20
CA SER A 214 -4.99 -21.59 15.43
C SER A 214 -5.62 -20.40 16.14
N GLY A 215 -6.95 -20.38 16.25
CA GLY A 215 -7.70 -19.25 16.79
C GLY A 215 -7.57 -17.98 15.96
N VAL A 216 -8.19 -16.90 16.38
CA VAL A 216 -8.30 -15.64 15.65
C VAL A 216 -8.00 -14.45 16.53
N LYS A 217 -7.29 -13.46 16.02
CA LYS A 217 -6.99 -12.16 16.69
C LYS A 217 -6.14 -12.25 17.94
N TYR A 218 -5.19 -13.13 17.99
CA TYR A 218 -4.19 -13.17 19.04
C TYR A 218 -3.15 -12.05 18.91
N SER A 219 -2.76 -11.45 20.04
CA SER A 219 -1.65 -10.51 20.13
C SER A 219 -0.31 -11.24 20.31
N GLN A 220 0.81 -10.54 20.09
CA GLN A 220 2.16 -11.09 20.28
C GLN A 220 2.46 -11.46 21.73
N SER A 221 1.73 -10.92 22.71
CA SER A 221 1.88 -11.19 24.13
C SER A 221 1.04 -12.38 24.64
N THR A 222 0.38 -13.09 23.75
CA THR A 222 -0.44 -14.27 24.10
C THR A 222 0.42 -15.36 24.73
N SER A 223 -0.04 -15.93 25.82
CA SER A 223 0.55 -17.07 26.49
C SER A 223 -0.37 -18.31 26.46
N ALA A 224 0.17 -19.42 26.89
CA ALA A 224 -0.59 -20.64 27.12
C ALA A 224 -0.03 -21.41 28.32
N THR A 225 -0.86 -22.24 28.90
CA THR A 225 -0.49 -23.04 30.09
C THR A 225 -0.75 -24.51 29.83
N ILE A 226 0.21 -25.37 30.19
CA ILE A 226 0.05 -26.82 30.19
C ILE A 226 -0.33 -27.24 31.64
N THR A 227 -1.40 -28.00 31.73
CA THR A 227 -1.87 -28.59 33.02
C THR A 227 -1.97 -30.11 32.88
N GLY A 228 -1.85 -30.85 33.97
CA GLY A 228 -1.94 -32.32 33.98
C GLY A 228 -1.32 -32.85 35.30
N ALA A 229 -2.15 -33.02 36.36
CA ALA A 229 -1.66 -33.46 37.67
C ALA A 229 -1.21 -34.93 37.65
N PRO A 230 -0.16 -35.27 38.41
CA PRO A 230 0.61 -34.42 39.32
C PRO A 230 1.77 -33.64 38.68
N GLY A 231 1.85 -33.59 37.34
CA GLY A 231 2.99 -33.03 36.58
C GLY A 231 3.25 -31.55 36.88
N ALA A 232 4.53 -31.18 36.78
CA ALA A 232 4.99 -29.81 36.99
C ALA A 232 6.27 -29.50 36.17
N GLY A 233 6.58 -28.21 36.02
CA GLY A 233 7.84 -27.72 35.48
C GLY A 233 7.92 -27.64 33.94
N ALA A 234 6.85 -27.90 33.20
CA ALA A 234 6.85 -27.63 31.78
C ALA A 234 6.78 -26.11 31.53
N THR A 235 7.61 -25.66 30.60
CA THR A 235 7.59 -24.30 30.08
C THR A 235 7.45 -24.32 28.56
N ILE A 236 6.68 -23.37 28.02
CA ILE A 236 6.40 -23.28 26.59
C ILE A 236 6.48 -21.83 26.09
N SER A 237 6.84 -21.68 24.85
CA SER A 237 6.79 -20.41 24.13
C SER A 237 5.74 -20.48 23.01
N VAL A 238 4.87 -19.48 22.95
CA VAL A 238 3.82 -19.37 21.94
C VAL A 238 4.27 -18.38 20.87
N LEU A 239 4.18 -18.78 19.60
CA LEU A 239 4.42 -17.90 18.47
C LEU A 239 3.11 -17.57 17.76
N VAL A 240 2.84 -16.26 17.61
CA VAL A 240 1.71 -15.73 16.86
C VAL A 240 2.17 -15.34 15.47
N GLY A 241 1.58 -15.97 14.45
CA GLY A 241 1.80 -15.63 13.04
C GLY A 241 0.80 -14.58 12.60
N ARG A 242 1.30 -13.52 11.95
CA ARG A 242 0.51 -12.38 11.45
C ARG A 242 0.53 -12.33 9.94
N LYS A 243 -0.32 -11.53 9.35
CA LYS A 243 -0.28 -11.16 7.92
C LYS A 243 0.48 -9.84 7.74
N ILE A 244 0.89 -9.56 6.53
CA ILE A 244 1.37 -8.23 6.15
C ILE A 244 0.15 -7.31 6.04
N GLU A 245 0.18 -6.18 6.72
CA GLU A 245 -0.87 -5.17 6.66
C GLU A 245 -0.63 -4.18 5.53
N SER A 246 0.62 -3.73 5.39
CA SER A 246 0.99 -2.80 4.33
C SER A 246 2.45 -2.96 3.90
N ILE A 247 2.72 -2.58 2.65
CA ILE A 247 4.06 -2.37 2.11
C ILE A 247 4.07 -0.98 1.47
N VAL A 248 4.98 -0.13 1.89
CA VAL A 248 5.15 1.23 1.37
C VAL A 248 6.56 1.35 0.82
N ALA A 249 6.70 1.84 -0.40
CA ALA A 249 8.01 2.20 -0.94
C ALA A 249 8.61 3.32 -0.06
N SER A 250 9.74 3.06 0.56
CA SER A 250 10.45 4.04 1.40
C SER A 250 11.47 4.84 0.60
N ASP A 251 11.94 4.24 -0.49
CA ASP A 251 12.73 4.88 -1.54
C ASP A 251 12.19 4.32 -2.87
N PRO A 252 11.71 5.16 -3.79
CA PRO A 252 11.15 4.70 -5.05
C PRO A 252 12.19 4.06 -5.97
N GLY A 253 13.48 4.28 -5.75
CA GLY A 253 14.55 3.93 -6.68
C GLY A 253 14.44 4.71 -8.00
N GLU A 254 15.33 4.44 -8.91
CA GLU A 254 15.42 5.13 -10.21
C GLU A 254 15.80 4.17 -11.34
N GLY A 255 15.44 4.55 -12.57
CA GLY A 255 15.89 3.85 -13.77
C GLY A 255 15.08 2.61 -14.16
N TYR A 256 13.90 2.40 -13.56
CA TYR A 256 13.01 1.31 -13.97
C TYR A 256 12.32 1.66 -15.30
N SER A 257 12.54 0.85 -16.33
CA SER A 257 11.83 0.94 -17.61
C SER A 257 10.48 0.22 -17.62
N SER A 258 10.25 -0.65 -16.64
CA SER A 258 8.98 -1.37 -16.40
C SER A 258 8.82 -1.63 -14.91
N ALA A 259 7.57 -1.78 -14.47
CA ALA A 259 7.26 -2.07 -13.08
C ALA A 259 8.04 -3.32 -12.59
N PRO A 260 8.89 -3.20 -11.56
CA PRO A 260 9.63 -4.34 -11.04
C PRO A 260 8.69 -5.36 -10.39
N SER A 261 9.04 -6.62 -10.47
CA SER A 261 8.36 -7.66 -9.68
C SER A 261 8.78 -7.58 -8.22
N VAL A 262 7.87 -7.97 -7.32
CA VAL A 262 8.09 -7.94 -5.87
C VAL A 262 8.34 -9.36 -5.36
N THR A 263 9.44 -9.55 -4.66
CA THR A 263 9.72 -10.79 -3.93
C THR A 263 9.67 -10.51 -2.43
N ILE A 264 8.82 -11.24 -1.71
CA ILE A 264 8.65 -11.11 -0.25
C ILE A 264 9.23 -12.36 0.41
N THR A 265 10.28 -12.18 1.21
CA THR A 265 11.00 -13.29 1.86
C THR A 265 10.90 -13.15 3.38
N GLY A 266 10.42 -14.19 4.04
CA GLY A 266 10.26 -14.24 5.50
C GLY A 266 9.83 -15.63 5.95
N ASP A 267 9.45 -15.75 7.22
CA ASP A 267 9.00 -17.00 7.86
C ASP A 267 7.48 -17.27 7.69
N GLY A 268 6.77 -16.35 7.06
CA GLY A 268 5.38 -16.51 6.62
C GLY A 268 5.29 -17.02 5.17
N THR A 269 4.09 -17.17 4.68
CA THR A 269 3.79 -17.70 3.34
C THR A 269 2.66 -16.94 2.66
N GLY A 270 2.60 -17.00 1.32
CA GLY A 270 1.47 -16.59 0.51
C GLY A 270 1.35 -15.08 0.25
N ALA A 271 2.22 -14.24 0.79
CA ALA A 271 2.16 -12.81 0.47
C ALA A 271 2.58 -12.56 -0.98
N ALA A 272 1.88 -11.65 -1.63
CA ALA A 272 2.16 -11.20 -2.98
C ALA A 272 1.84 -9.70 -3.11
N ALA A 273 2.61 -9.00 -3.92
CA ALA A 273 2.40 -7.59 -4.20
C ALA A 273 2.72 -7.27 -5.67
N THR A 274 2.13 -6.19 -6.17
CA THR A 274 2.41 -5.59 -7.47
C THR A 274 2.88 -4.15 -7.27
N THR A 275 3.61 -3.64 -8.25
CA THR A 275 4.09 -2.25 -8.26
C THR A 275 3.50 -1.48 -9.42
N THR A 276 3.41 -0.16 -9.27
CA THR A 276 3.25 0.78 -10.37
C THR A 276 4.46 1.69 -10.42
N LEU A 277 4.84 2.16 -11.61
CA LEU A 277 5.85 3.18 -11.75
C LEU A 277 5.23 4.58 -11.73
N GLY A 278 6.00 5.52 -11.27
CA GLY A 278 5.79 6.91 -11.47
C GLY A 278 7.03 7.55 -12.11
N TYR A 279 6.86 8.69 -12.78
CA TYR A 279 7.87 9.30 -13.64
C TYR A 279 8.03 10.79 -13.33
N GLN A 280 9.10 11.39 -13.83
CA GLN A 280 9.40 12.83 -13.74
C GLN A 280 9.09 13.54 -15.06
N VAL A 281 8.87 14.85 -15.01
CA VAL A 281 8.87 15.69 -16.21
C VAL A 281 10.32 15.89 -16.68
N GLU A 282 10.63 15.40 -17.87
CA GLU A 282 11.99 15.47 -18.42
C GLU A 282 12.23 16.75 -19.21
N SER A 283 11.27 17.16 -20.03
CA SER A 283 11.42 18.34 -20.87
C SER A 283 10.11 19.03 -21.26
N VAL A 284 10.19 20.28 -21.71
CA VAL A 284 9.08 21.08 -22.23
C VAL A 284 9.43 21.62 -23.61
N THR A 285 8.62 21.37 -24.63
CA THR A 285 8.78 21.95 -25.95
C THR A 285 7.72 23.01 -26.22
N ILE A 286 8.13 24.16 -26.73
CA ILE A 286 7.22 25.22 -27.18
C ILE A 286 6.79 24.95 -28.63
N ASN A 287 5.57 24.51 -28.82
CA ASN A 287 5.01 24.26 -30.16
C ASN A 287 4.56 25.56 -30.85
N ASN A 288 4.03 26.48 -30.03
CA ASN A 288 3.66 27.81 -30.44
C ASN A 288 4.02 28.79 -29.30
N ALA A 289 4.82 29.77 -29.57
CA ALA A 289 5.30 30.73 -28.60
C ALA A 289 4.23 31.75 -28.16
N GLY A 290 3.07 31.77 -28.83
CA GLY A 290 2.03 32.79 -28.66
C GLY A 290 2.50 34.19 -29.05
N GLU A 291 1.63 35.17 -28.94
CA GLU A 291 1.94 36.56 -29.26
C GLU A 291 1.24 37.52 -28.30
N GLY A 292 1.78 38.72 -28.11
CA GLY A 292 1.15 39.80 -27.38
C GLY A 292 1.26 39.73 -25.85
N TYR A 293 2.15 38.90 -25.33
CA TYR A 293 2.42 38.91 -23.88
C TYR A 293 3.14 40.20 -23.47
N SER A 294 2.58 40.93 -22.53
CA SER A 294 3.15 42.18 -21.99
C SER A 294 3.85 42.00 -20.63
N ILE A 295 3.56 40.88 -19.95
CA ILE A 295 4.20 40.45 -18.71
C ILE A 295 4.43 38.92 -18.74
N THR A 296 5.34 38.42 -17.93
CA THR A 296 5.63 36.98 -17.84
C THR A 296 4.36 36.19 -17.48
N PRO A 297 3.90 35.26 -18.33
CA PRO A 297 2.77 34.42 -17.99
C PRO A 297 3.17 33.42 -16.90
N THR A 298 2.16 32.96 -16.13
CA THR A 298 2.31 31.84 -15.21
C THR A 298 1.97 30.54 -15.92
N ILE A 299 2.72 29.47 -15.65
CA ILE A 299 2.45 28.11 -16.16
C ILE A 299 1.86 27.31 -14.99
N ASN A 300 0.59 26.96 -15.11
CA ASN A 300 -0.09 26.11 -14.14
C ASN A 300 -0.01 24.64 -14.57
N VAL A 301 0.21 23.77 -13.59
CA VAL A 301 0.24 22.31 -13.78
C VAL A 301 -0.99 21.71 -13.14
N SER A 302 -1.70 20.84 -13.86
CA SER A 302 -2.86 20.14 -13.34
C SER A 302 -2.90 18.68 -13.80
N GLY A 303 -3.43 17.79 -12.95
CA GLY A 303 -3.53 16.35 -13.25
C GLY A 303 -2.25 15.56 -12.91
N GLY A 304 -2.30 14.26 -13.18
CA GLY A 304 -1.17 13.37 -12.98
C GLY A 304 -1.03 12.79 -11.58
N ASP A 305 -1.79 13.31 -10.59
CA ASP A 305 -1.77 12.84 -9.20
C ASP A 305 -0.34 12.65 -8.64
N PRO A 306 0.54 13.69 -8.68
CA PRO A 306 1.90 13.60 -8.19
C PRO A 306 1.96 13.66 -6.66
N THR A 307 3.02 13.12 -6.06
CA THR A 307 3.34 13.38 -4.65
C THR A 307 3.93 14.78 -4.43
N SER A 308 4.62 15.31 -5.46
CA SER A 308 5.07 16.69 -5.54
C SER A 308 4.79 17.26 -6.94
N PRO A 309 4.06 18.37 -7.10
CA PRO A 309 3.74 18.93 -8.41
C PRO A 309 4.98 19.58 -9.06
N ALA A 310 5.07 19.44 -10.40
CA ALA A 310 6.09 20.15 -11.17
C ALA A 310 5.82 21.66 -11.19
N SER A 311 6.87 22.47 -11.29
CA SER A 311 6.79 23.91 -11.44
C SER A 311 7.63 24.42 -12.63
N PHE A 312 7.19 25.52 -13.25
CA PHE A 312 7.78 26.02 -14.49
C PHE A 312 7.84 27.54 -14.53
N THR A 313 8.89 28.06 -15.11
CA THR A 313 9.05 29.49 -15.41
C THR A 313 9.10 29.73 -16.91
N ALA A 314 8.23 30.61 -17.42
CA ALA A 314 8.30 31.09 -18.78
C ALA A 314 9.33 32.23 -18.92
N VAL A 315 10.14 32.18 -19.97
CA VAL A 315 11.13 33.22 -20.27
C VAL A 315 10.71 33.95 -21.55
N PHE A 316 10.68 35.29 -21.50
CA PHE A 316 10.35 36.13 -22.63
C PHE A 316 11.49 36.30 -23.62
N GLY A 317 11.16 36.26 -24.91
CA GLY A 317 12.01 36.75 -25.97
C GLY A 317 12.15 38.28 -25.93
N LYS A 318 13.36 38.78 -26.15
CA LYS A 318 13.68 40.22 -26.17
C LYS A 318 13.00 41.01 -27.32
N LYS A 319 12.26 40.35 -28.19
CA LYS A 319 11.51 40.99 -29.32
C LYS A 319 10.07 40.50 -29.31
N SER A 320 9.15 41.44 -29.05
CA SER A 320 7.72 41.35 -29.36
C SER A 320 6.87 40.24 -28.70
N GLY A 321 6.93 40.10 -27.38
CA GLY A 321 5.79 39.52 -26.62
C GLY A 321 5.46 38.04 -26.90
N PHE A 322 6.46 37.21 -27.19
CA PHE A 322 6.29 35.75 -27.28
C PHE A 322 7.12 35.03 -26.21
N ILE A 323 6.75 33.80 -25.89
CA ILE A 323 7.50 32.94 -24.97
C ILE A 323 8.73 32.40 -25.70
N GLU A 324 9.93 32.77 -25.28
CA GLU A 324 11.20 32.31 -25.88
C GLU A 324 11.64 30.95 -25.32
N SER A 325 11.43 30.73 -24.04
CA SER A 325 11.72 29.45 -23.39
C SER A 325 10.85 29.26 -22.15
N VAL A 326 10.77 28.02 -21.68
CA VAL A 326 10.17 27.63 -20.41
C VAL A 326 11.22 26.88 -19.62
N THR A 327 11.44 27.29 -18.39
CA THR A 327 12.31 26.61 -17.42
C THR A 327 11.45 25.75 -16.52
N ILE A 328 11.85 24.51 -16.30
CA ILE A 328 11.27 23.66 -15.26
C ILE A 328 12.01 24.01 -13.98
N ASP A 329 11.32 24.61 -13.02
CA ASP A 329 11.90 25.02 -11.73
C ASP A 329 11.87 23.86 -10.73
N ASP A 330 10.79 23.09 -10.77
CA ASP A 330 10.59 21.84 -10.05
C ASP A 330 9.77 20.91 -10.94
N PRO A 331 10.26 19.73 -11.29
CA PRO A 331 9.56 18.80 -12.14
C PRO A 331 8.49 17.97 -11.44
N GLY A 332 8.32 18.13 -10.11
CA GLY A 332 7.35 17.38 -9.31
C GLY A 332 7.72 15.91 -9.11
N GLU A 333 6.95 15.21 -8.31
CA GLU A 333 7.21 13.80 -7.97
C GLU A 333 5.95 12.94 -8.07
N LEU A 334 6.15 11.69 -8.50
CA LEU A 334 5.18 10.59 -8.43
C LEU A 334 3.84 10.82 -9.18
N PHE A 335 3.86 11.46 -10.31
CA PHE A 335 2.66 11.53 -11.16
C PHE A 335 2.27 10.15 -11.71
N SER A 336 1.02 9.76 -11.54
CA SER A 336 0.46 8.51 -12.08
C SER A 336 -0.06 8.64 -13.50
N THR A 337 -0.45 9.86 -13.86
CA THR A 337 -0.82 10.25 -15.20
C THR A 337 -0.20 11.62 -15.47
N ALA A 338 -0.05 12.00 -16.72
CA ALA A 338 0.55 13.26 -17.01
C ALA A 338 -0.32 14.44 -16.62
N PRO A 339 0.32 15.48 -16.10
CA PRO A 339 -0.35 16.74 -15.83
C PRO A 339 -0.65 17.49 -17.12
N THR A 340 -1.60 18.38 -17.04
CA THR A 340 -1.85 19.43 -18.05
C THR A 340 -1.19 20.72 -17.58
N LEU A 341 -0.54 21.46 -18.51
CA LEU A 341 -0.03 22.79 -18.25
C LEU A 341 -0.94 23.84 -18.87
N GLU A 342 -1.20 24.91 -18.13
CA GLU A 342 -1.95 26.06 -18.60
C GLU A 342 -1.07 27.31 -18.44
N VAL A 343 -0.93 28.10 -19.50
CA VAL A 343 -0.26 29.40 -19.42
C VAL A 343 -1.29 30.49 -19.11
N VAL A 344 -1.14 31.14 -17.96
CA VAL A 344 -2.12 32.13 -17.46
C VAL A 344 -1.47 33.51 -17.35
N GLY A 345 -2.16 34.53 -17.82
CA GLY A 345 -1.73 35.93 -17.68
C GLY A 345 -0.93 36.47 -18.86
N GLY A 346 -0.38 37.67 -18.69
CA GLY A 346 0.53 38.28 -19.66
C GLY A 346 -0.11 39.04 -20.82
N ALA A 347 -1.43 39.10 -20.95
CA ALA A 347 -2.16 39.79 -22.02
C ALA A 347 -1.73 39.40 -23.47
N GLY A 348 -1.08 38.26 -23.62
CA GLY A 348 -0.65 37.67 -24.91
C GLY A 348 -1.56 36.52 -25.35
N ALA A 349 -1.33 35.99 -26.54
CA ALA A 349 -2.16 35.02 -27.22
C ALA A 349 -1.38 33.81 -27.77
N ASP A 350 -2.07 32.65 -27.84
CA ASP A 350 -1.75 31.46 -28.66
C ASP A 350 -0.34 30.87 -28.61
N ALA A 351 0.35 30.87 -27.44
CA ALA A 351 1.52 30.05 -27.30
C ALA A 351 1.15 28.56 -27.29
N ASN A 352 1.79 27.74 -28.10
CA ASN A 352 1.63 26.30 -28.16
C ASN A 352 2.96 25.64 -27.81
N LEU A 353 3.00 24.86 -26.78
CA LEU A 353 4.19 24.18 -26.28
C LEU A 353 4.00 22.66 -26.36
N SER A 354 4.95 21.95 -26.90
CA SER A 354 5.04 20.49 -26.81
C SER A 354 6.34 20.09 -26.14
N LEU A 355 6.34 18.91 -25.56
CA LEU A 355 7.50 18.33 -24.93
C LEU A 355 8.13 17.31 -25.85
N GLU A 356 9.45 17.27 -25.89
CA GLU A 356 10.22 16.25 -26.58
C GLU A 356 10.87 15.34 -25.52
N VAL A 357 10.64 14.03 -25.66
CA VAL A 357 11.37 13.02 -24.90
C VAL A 357 12.74 12.90 -25.52
N LEU A 358 13.77 13.21 -24.78
CA LEU A 358 15.09 12.71 -25.16
C LEU A 358 15.19 11.26 -24.67
N PRO A 359 15.64 10.33 -25.55
CA PRO A 359 15.97 9.00 -25.09
C PRO A 359 17.09 9.11 -24.05
N PHE A 360 16.97 8.29 -23.02
CA PHE A 360 17.97 8.04 -21.99
C PHE A 360 19.40 8.27 -22.52
N GLU A 361 20.17 9.19 -21.92
CA GLU A 361 21.62 9.20 -22.05
C GLU A 361 22.17 7.96 -21.33
N GLY A 362 22.18 6.84 -22.05
CA GLY A 362 22.92 5.68 -21.62
C GLY A 362 24.37 6.08 -21.46
N THR A 363 24.95 5.88 -20.28
CA THR A 363 26.40 5.98 -20.10
C THR A 363 27.03 5.01 -21.06
N ILE A 364 27.67 5.50 -22.12
CA ILE A 364 28.39 4.68 -23.07
C ILE A 364 29.60 4.10 -22.32
N SER A 365 29.44 2.88 -21.80
CA SER A 365 30.52 2.17 -21.10
C SER A 365 31.64 1.71 -22.06
N ASN A 366 31.39 1.76 -23.35
CA ASN A 366 32.35 1.48 -24.40
C ASN A 366 32.02 2.27 -25.67
N ASN A 367 32.84 3.25 -26.00
CA ASN A 367 32.61 4.16 -27.12
C ASN A 367 32.80 3.51 -28.50
N GLY A 368 33.10 2.21 -28.58
CA GLY A 368 33.43 1.60 -29.87
C GLY A 368 34.60 2.29 -30.56
N SER A 369 35.05 1.77 -31.67
CA SER A 369 36.09 2.40 -32.49
C SER A 369 35.67 2.40 -33.97
N GLY A 370 36.07 3.46 -34.69
CA GLY A 370 35.85 3.53 -36.15
C GLY A 370 34.71 4.46 -36.58
N TYR A 371 34.12 5.26 -35.70
CA TYR A 371 33.14 6.28 -36.08
C TYR A 371 33.84 7.57 -36.50
N ALA A 372 33.40 8.16 -37.62
CA ALA A 372 33.83 9.50 -38.00
C ALA A 372 33.13 10.54 -37.12
N ALA A 373 33.83 11.65 -36.78
CA ALA A 373 33.19 12.74 -36.05
C ALA A 373 32.07 13.38 -36.88
N GLY A 374 30.84 13.35 -36.39
CA GLY A 374 29.65 13.89 -37.07
C GLY A 374 28.40 13.76 -36.18
N VAL A 375 27.35 14.53 -36.50
CA VAL A 375 26.02 14.39 -35.91
C VAL A 375 25.26 13.36 -36.73
N TYR A 376 24.88 12.26 -36.11
CA TYR A 376 24.08 11.18 -36.69
C TYR A 376 22.63 11.32 -36.18
N SER A 377 21.70 11.67 -37.10
CA SER A 377 20.27 11.68 -36.80
C SER A 377 19.64 10.37 -37.25
N ASN A 378 18.69 9.85 -36.46
CA ASN A 378 17.92 8.63 -36.77
C ASN A 378 18.75 7.34 -36.84
N VAL A 379 19.74 7.16 -36.00
CA VAL A 379 20.44 5.87 -35.89
C VAL A 379 19.53 4.88 -35.20
N PRO A 380 19.00 3.83 -35.86
CA PRO A 380 18.23 2.82 -35.17
C PRO A 380 19.16 2.02 -34.26
N LEU A 381 18.88 2.02 -32.98
CA LEU A 381 19.48 1.09 -32.03
C LEU A 381 18.82 -0.28 -32.22
N THR A 382 19.36 -1.07 -33.16
CA THR A 382 18.97 -2.47 -33.31
C THR A 382 19.67 -3.28 -32.22
N GLY A 383 18.87 -3.96 -31.38
CA GLY A 383 19.31 -4.66 -30.21
C GLY A 383 20.51 -5.58 -30.41
N GLY A 384 21.52 -5.36 -29.61
CA GLY A 384 22.54 -6.34 -29.38
C GLY A 384 21.94 -7.52 -28.62
N SER A 385 22.03 -8.72 -29.16
CA SER A 385 21.82 -9.92 -28.38
C SER A 385 22.89 -9.96 -27.30
N PRO A 386 22.54 -10.09 -26.01
CA PRO A 386 23.56 -10.32 -25.00
C PRO A 386 24.20 -11.68 -25.25
N THR A 387 25.51 -11.71 -25.39
CA THR A 387 26.32 -12.93 -25.29
C THR A 387 26.66 -13.17 -23.83
#